data_8381e126c16abb37f54b827e519a3c28
#
_entry.id   8381e126c16abb37f54b827e519a3c28
#
_cell.length_a   1.000
_cell.length_b   1.000
_cell.length_c   1.000
_cell.angle_alpha   90.00
_cell.angle_beta   90.00
_cell.angle_gamma   90.00
#
_symmetry.space_group_name_H-M   'P 1'
#
loop_
_entity.id
_entity.type
_entity.pdbx_description
1 polymer ?
#
loop_
_entity_poly.entity_id
_entity_poly.type
_entity_poly.pdbx_seq_one_letter_code
_entity_poly.pdbx_strand_id
1 'polypeptide(L)'
;MRVGIFAKTFARSSLGETLDAVRVHRIGCVQFNMSCAGLPTMPEEIPAELAERIRVELDERNLTMAAVSGTFNMIHPDRGKRREGLRRLGVLADACGRLGTSVITLCTGTRDPEDMWRYHPENDSPEAWRDLLVSMEQAVRVAEEHEVTLAFEPEVNNVVDSAEKSRRLLDEIRSSRLKVVMDAANIFRESELPRADEILDKAFELLGEDIVIAHAKDVKSTGEVVAAGRGELDYDRYLENLRGVGFEGPVILHGLGESEVERSVAFLRAKLVNAACSEHRGR
;
A
#
# COMPACT_ATOMS: atom_id res chain seq x y z
N MET A 1 15.42 4.79 3.65
CA MET A 1 14.24 3.90 3.88
C MET A 1 14.05 3.62 5.36
N ARG A 2 12.82 3.48 5.86
CA ARG A 2 12.48 3.17 7.26
C ARG A 2 11.45 2.03 7.34
N VAL A 3 11.59 1.16 8.34
CA VAL A 3 10.66 0.04 8.56
C VAL A 3 9.37 0.57 9.17
N GLY A 4 8.25 0.19 8.55
CA GLY A 4 6.90 0.42 9.03
C GLY A 4 6.09 -0.86 9.08
N ILE A 5 4.86 -0.77 9.55
CA ILE A 5 3.93 -1.90 9.60
C ILE A 5 2.50 -1.44 9.37
N PHE A 6 1.68 -2.33 8.83
CA PHE A 6 0.24 -2.12 8.77
C PHE A 6 -0.36 -2.26 10.17
N ALA A 7 -0.85 -1.15 10.75
CA ALA A 7 -1.26 -1.13 12.17
C ALA A 7 -2.32 -2.17 12.51
N LYS A 8 -3.22 -2.50 11.57
CA LYS A 8 -4.26 -3.54 11.77
C LYS A 8 -3.73 -4.97 11.96
N THR A 9 -2.42 -5.20 11.82
CA THR A 9 -1.77 -6.48 12.17
C THR A 9 -2.00 -6.80 13.66
N PHE A 10 -2.13 -5.77 14.48
CA PHE A 10 -2.36 -5.91 15.93
C PHE A 10 -3.82 -5.70 16.25
N ALA A 11 -4.57 -6.81 16.45
CA ALA A 11 -5.96 -6.75 16.88
C ALA A 11 -6.04 -6.47 18.39
N ARG A 12 -6.49 -5.26 18.76
CA ARG A 12 -6.65 -4.83 20.16
C ARG A 12 -8.02 -4.17 20.36
N SER A 13 -8.42 -4.00 21.62
CA SER A 13 -9.68 -3.39 21.99
C SER A 13 -9.69 -1.86 21.89
N SER A 14 -8.50 -1.26 21.88
CA SER A 14 -8.34 0.20 21.79
C SER A 14 -7.21 0.62 20.85
N LEU A 15 -7.28 1.85 20.37
CA LEU A 15 -6.25 2.48 19.54
C LEU A 15 -4.90 2.50 20.28
N GLY A 16 -4.89 2.96 21.55
CA GLY A 16 -3.67 3.02 22.35
C GLY A 16 -2.96 1.68 22.47
N GLU A 17 -3.71 0.61 22.78
CA GLU A 17 -3.15 -0.75 22.86
C GLU A 17 -2.61 -1.25 21.51
N THR A 18 -3.28 -0.92 20.40
CA THR A 18 -2.80 -1.24 19.04
C THR A 18 -1.45 -0.56 18.77
N LEU A 19 -1.33 0.72 19.09
CA LEU A 19 -0.10 1.49 18.86
C LEU A 19 1.02 1.11 19.84
N ASP A 20 0.69 0.73 21.06
CA ASP A 20 1.66 0.18 22.03
C ASP A 20 2.24 -1.13 21.53
N ALA A 21 1.42 -2.01 20.94
CA ALA A 21 1.90 -3.25 20.32
C ALA A 21 2.86 -2.98 19.15
N VAL A 22 2.59 -1.97 18.31
CA VAL A 22 3.54 -1.53 17.27
C VAL A 22 4.87 -1.07 17.88
N ARG A 23 4.81 -0.25 18.93
CA ARG A 23 5.99 0.34 19.58
C ARG A 23 6.93 -0.69 20.20
N VAL A 24 6.40 -1.78 20.77
CA VAL A 24 7.20 -2.90 21.34
C VAL A 24 8.24 -3.40 20.32
N HIS A 25 7.92 -3.41 19.03
CA HIS A 25 8.82 -3.83 17.95
C HIS A 25 9.75 -2.71 17.46
N ARG A 26 9.77 -1.53 18.12
CA ARG A 26 10.59 -0.35 17.76
C ARG A 26 10.37 0.13 16.32
N ILE A 27 9.18 -0.07 15.78
CA ILE A 27 8.77 0.42 14.46
C ILE A 27 8.46 1.91 14.58
N GLY A 28 8.87 2.72 13.59
CA GLY A 28 8.74 4.18 13.64
C GLY A 28 7.58 4.75 12.81
N CYS A 29 6.93 3.94 11.95
CA CYS A 29 5.80 4.41 11.16
C CYS A 29 4.78 3.31 10.89
N VAL A 30 3.56 3.73 10.61
CA VAL A 30 2.44 2.82 10.32
C VAL A 30 1.73 3.20 9.02
N GLN A 31 1.26 2.20 8.29
CA GLN A 31 0.12 2.35 7.41
C GLN A 31 -1.11 2.11 8.27
N PHE A 32 -1.98 3.12 8.34
CA PHE A 32 -3.12 3.10 9.26
C PHE A 32 -4.40 2.63 8.56
N ASN A 33 -5.25 1.95 9.29
CA ASN A 33 -6.61 1.64 8.86
C ASN A 33 -7.58 2.17 9.90
N MET A 34 -8.65 2.83 9.48
CA MET A 34 -9.62 3.42 10.40
C MET A 34 -10.28 2.39 11.33
N SER A 35 -10.23 1.10 10.98
CA SER A 35 -10.67 0.02 11.87
C SER A 35 -9.88 -0.06 13.18
N CYS A 36 -8.63 0.39 13.21
CA CYS A 36 -7.84 0.50 14.44
C CYS A 36 -8.38 1.56 15.43
N ALA A 37 -9.23 2.47 14.93
CA ALA A 37 -9.91 3.49 15.74
C ALA A 37 -11.42 3.22 15.89
N GLY A 38 -11.88 2.00 15.58
CA GLY A 38 -13.26 1.58 15.74
C GLY A 38 -14.23 2.02 14.64
N LEU A 39 -13.71 2.53 13.50
CA LEU A 39 -14.51 2.88 12.33
C LEU A 39 -14.35 1.83 11.21
N PRO A 40 -15.27 1.78 10.23
CA PRO A 40 -15.01 1.03 9.00
C PRO A 40 -13.75 1.55 8.28
N THR A 41 -13.11 0.71 7.44
CA THR A 41 -11.95 1.12 6.62
C THR A 41 -12.25 2.38 5.79
N MET A 42 -13.44 2.44 5.20
CA MET A 42 -13.97 3.59 4.48
C MET A 42 -15.17 4.14 5.25
N PRO A 43 -14.99 5.06 6.22
CA PRO A 43 -16.06 5.57 7.05
C PRO A 43 -16.93 6.57 6.29
N GLU A 44 -18.16 6.76 6.77
CA GLU A 44 -19.08 7.78 6.27
C GLU A 44 -18.74 9.19 6.77
N GLU A 45 -18.13 9.25 7.95
CA GLU A 45 -17.61 10.47 8.58
C GLU A 45 -16.43 10.13 9.48
N ILE A 46 -15.56 11.11 9.71
CA ILE A 46 -14.48 11.06 10.69
C ILE A 46 -14.60 12.32 11.55
N PRO A 47 -15.09 12.21 12.80
CA PRO A 47 -15.14 13.36 13.70
C PRO A 47 -13.74 14.00 13.87
N ALA A 48 -13.68 15.34 13.86
CA ALA A 48 -12.41 16.05 13.98
C ALA A 48 -11.65 15.66 15.26
N GLU A 49 -12.36 15.54 16.38
CA GLU A 49 -11.80 15.14 17.68
C GLU A 49 -11.21 13.72 17.64
N LEU A 50 -11.80 12.81 16.83
CA LEU A 50 -11.23 11.47 16.65
C LEU A 50 -9.94 11.52 15.82
N ALA A 51 -9.92 12.29 14.73
CA ALA A 51 -8.73 12.44 13.90
C ALA A 51 -7.56 13.05 14.69
N GLU A 52 -7.83 14.11 15.47
CA GLU A 52 -6.84 14.73 16.36
C GLU A 52 -6.35 13.76 17.45
N ARG A 53 -7.26 13.00 18.07
CA ARG A 53 -6.88 11.96 19.04
C ARG A 53 -5.99 10.90 18.43
N ILE A 54 -6.28 10.41 17.20
CA ILE A 54 -5.42 9.45 16.51
C ILE A 54 -4.01 10.02 16.34
N ARG A 55 -3.90 11.28 15.94
CA ARG A 55 -2.62 11.96 15.78
C ARG A 55 -1.86 12.07 17.11
N VAL A 56 -2.51 12.51 18.17
CA VAL A 56 -1.91 12.64 19.51
C VAL A 56 -1.40 11.28 20.00
N GLU A 57 -2.20 10.21 19.87
CA GLU A 57 -1.81 8.85 20.26
C GLU A 57 -0.58 8.34 19.48
N LEU A 58 -0.44 8.71 18.21
CA LEU A 58 0.74 8.41 17.40
C LEU A 58 1.96 9.23 17.88
N ASP A 59 1.80 10.54 18.06
CA ASP A 59 2.86 11.47 18.46
C ASP A 59 3.44 11.10 19.85
N GLU A 60 2.59 10.75 20.83
CA GLU A 60 3.00 10.30 22.17
C GLU A 60 3.88 9.05 22.12
N ARG A 61 3.73 8.23 21.07
CA ARG A 61 4.51 7.00 20.87
C ARG A 61 5.68 7.17 19.90
N ASN A 62 5.92 8.39 19.42
CA ASN A 62 6.90 8.68 18.37
C ASN A 62 6.67 7.82 17.10
N LEU A 63 5.40 7.63 16.73
CA LEU A 63 4.98 6.96 15.51
C LEU A 63 4.52 8.00 14.48
N THR A 64 4.83 7.78 13.21
CA THR A 64 4.31 8.58 12.11
C THR A 64 3.31 7.78 11.30
N MET A 65 2.23 8.41 10.84
CA MET A 65 1.32 7.80 9.88
C MET A 65 1.91 7.97 8.47
N ALA A 66 2.45 6.90 7.91
CA ALA A 66 3.00 6.90 6.55
C ALA A 66 1.89 7.05 5.50
N ALA A 67 0.76 6.41 5.74
CA ALA A 67 -0.45 6.50 4.93
C ALA A 67 -1.68 6.04 5.70
N VAL A 68 -2.86 6.42 5.23
CA VAL A 68 -4.14 5.83 5.63
C VAL A 68 -4.70 4.99 4.49
N SER A 69 -5.32 3.85 4.81
CA SER A 69 -5.93 2.96 3.82
C SER A 69 -7.28 3.49 3.36
N GLY A 70 -7.41 3.75 2.06
CA GLY A 70 -8.63 4.17 1.38
C GLY A 70 -9.12 3.14 0.35
N THR A 71 -8.92 1.85 0.63
CA THR A 71 -9.21 0.77 -0.32
C THR A 71 -10.71 0.52 -0.48
N PHE A 72 -11.20 0.62 -1.72
CA PHE A 72 -12.53 0.22 -2.14
C PHE A 72 -12.47 -0.29 -3.59
N ASN A 73 -13.47 -1.05 -4.02
CA ASN A 73 -13.50 -1.58 -5.38
C ASN A 73 -13.85 -0.48 -6.41
N MET A 74 -12.82 0.10 -7.05
CA MET A 74 -12.96 1.23 -7.99
C MET A 74 -13.68 0.86 -9.29
N ILE A 75 -13.76 -0.44 -9.64
CA ILE A 75 -14.45 -0.93 -10.84
C ILE A 75 -15.61 -1.88 -10.51
N HIS A 76 -16.11 -1.84 -9.27
CA HIS A 76 -17.28 -2.64 -8.88
C HIS A 76 -18.39 -2.52 -9.94
N PRO A 77 -19.03 -3.64 -10.38
CA PRO A 77 -20.09 -3.60 -11.41
C PRO A 77 -21.23 -2.62 -11.07
N ASP A 78 -21.62 -2.53 -9.80
CA ASP A 78 -22.57 -1.55 -9.31
C ASP A 78 -21.94 -0.15 -9.22
N ARG A 79 -22.42 0.77 -10.08
CA ARG A 79 -22.00 2.17 -10.09
C ARG A 79 -22.33 2.92 -8.78
N GLY A 80 -23.37 2.50 -8.04
CA GLY A 80 -23.73 3.07 -6.75
C GLY A 80 -22.62 2.82 -5.74
N LYS A 81 -22.08 1.60 -5.67
CA LYS A 81 -20.96 1.25 -4.79
C LYS A 81 -19.70 2.01 -5.15
N ARG A 82 -19.41 2.22 -6.45
CA ARG A 82 -18.25 3.07 -6.85
C ARG A 82 -18.40 4.52 -6.39
N ARG A 83 -19.58 5.13 -6.60
CA ARG A 83 -19.86 6.50 -6.13
C ARG A 83 -19.76 6.64 -4.62
N GLU A 84 -20.25 5.65 -3.88
CA GLU A 84 -20.14 5.64 -2.43
C GLU A 84 -18.68 5.52 -1.97
N GLY A 85 -17.88 4.67 -2.61
CA GLY A 85 -16.44 4.57 -2.34
C GLY A 85 -15.73 5.91 -2.57
N LEU A 86 -16.02 6.59 -3.67
CA LEU A 86 -15.47 7.92 -3.97
C LEU A 86 -15.90 9.00 -2.96
N ARG A 87 -17.16 8.98 -2.54
CA ARG A 87 -17.65 9.90 -1.49
C ARG A 87 -16.89 9.69 -0.18
N ARG A 88 -16.70 8.45 0.23
CA ARG A 88 -15.94 8.08 1.44
C ARG A 88 -14.45 8.36 1.30
N LEU A 89 -13.90 8.30 0.09
CA LEU A 89 -12.53 8.75 -0.17
C LEU A 89 -12.38 10.24 0.14
N GLY A 90 -13.38 11.06 -0.23
CA GLY A 90 -13.42 12.49 0.14
C GLY A 90 -13.40 12.71 1.66
N VAL A 91 -14.12 11.87 2.42
CA VAL A 91 -14.09 11.92 3.90
C VAL A 91 -12.70 11.63 4.47
N LEU A 92 -12.00 10.61 3.92
CA LEU A 92 -10.64 10.31 4.33
C LEU A 92 -9.68 11.42 3.95
N ALA A 93 -9.79 11.96 2.73
CA ALA A 93 -8.93 13.04 2.24
C ALA A 93 -9.04 14.30 3.09
N ASP A 94 -10.26 14.70 3.45
CA ASP A 94 -10.50 15.83 4.37
C ASP A 94 -9.85 15.64 5.75
N ALA A 95 -9.83 14.40 6.25
CA ALA A 95 -9.26 14.09 7.56
C ALA A 95 -7.71 13.98 7.55
N CYS A 96 -7.07 13.79 6.40
CA CYS A 96 -5.63 13.46 6.30
C CYS A 96 -4.73 14.46 7.04
N GLY A 97 -4.96 15.76 6.89
CA GLY A 97 -4.17 16.78 7.59
C GLY A 97 -4.26 16.67 9.12
N ARG A 98 -5.44 16.40 9.66
CA ARG A 98 -5.67 16.17 11.09
C ARG A 98 -5.09 14.84 11.56
N LEU A 99 -5.11 13.81 10.72
CA LEU A 99 -4.48 12.52 10.99
C LEU A 99 -2.94 12.57 10.96
N GLY A 100 -2.35 13.60 10.37
CA GLY A 100 -0.90 13.74 10.25
C GLY A 100 -0.29 12.94 9.09
N THR A 101 -1.05 12.69 8.03
CA THR A 101 -0.58 12.09 6.78
C THR A 101 -1.08 12.87 5.58
N SER A 102 -0.41 12.71 4.43
CA SER A 102 -0.87 13.21 3.14
C SER A 102 -1.00 12.10 2.10
N VAL A 103 -0.91 10.83 2.51
CA VAL A 103 -0.96 9.69 1.57
C VAL A 103 -2.14 8.79 1.90
N ILE A 104 -2.93 8.47 0.88
CA ILE A 104 -4.02 7.48 0.94
C ILE A 104 -3.67 6.32 0.01
N THR A 105 -3.64 5.09 0.54
CA THR A 105 -3.39 3.91 -0.30
C THR A 105 -4.70 3.39 -0.89
N LEU A 106 -4.65 2.99 -2.17
CA LEU A 106 -5.79 2.46 -2.92
C LEU A 106 -5.48 1.08 -3.49
N CYS A 107 -6.52 0.32 -3.81
CA CYS A 107 -6.49 -0.75 -4.80
C CYS A 107 -7.28 -0.32 -6.03
N THR A 108 -7.05 -0.98 -7.18
CA THR A 108 -7.76 -0.64 -8.41
C THR A 108 -9.06 -1.43 -8.60
N GLY A 109 -9.22 -2.53 -7.86
CA GLY A 109 -10.46 -3.30 -7.79
C GLY A 109 -10.63 -4.35 -8.89
N THR A 110 -11.75 -5.04 -8.81
CA THR A 110 -12.12 -6.16 -9.67
C THR A 110 -13.59 -6.09 -10.10
N ARG A 111 -13.95 -6.81 -11.16
CA ARG A 111 -15.35 -7.01 -11.58
C ARG A 111 -16.11 -7.98 -10.69
N ASP A 112 -15.46 -8.62 -9.73
CA ASP A 112 -16.16 -9.46 -8.77
C ASP A 112 -17.08 -8.60 -7.87
N PRO A 113 -18.40 -8.94 -7.82
CA PRO A 113 -19.36 -8.13 -7.08
C PRO A 113 -19.36 -8.38 -5.57
N GLU A 114 -18.69 -9.45 -5.10
CA GLU A 114 -18.76 -9.89 -3.72
C GLU A 114 -17.43 -9.69 -2.98
N ASP A 115 -16.30 -9.91 -3.68
CA ASP A 115 -14.97 -9.87 -3.09
C ASP A 115 -14.00 -9.04 -3.96
N MET A 116 -13.60 -7.89 -3.47
CA MET A 116 -12.70 -6.95 -4.17
C MET A 116 -11.26 -7.47 -4.32
N TRP A 117 -10.94 -8.60 -3.73
CA TRP A 117 -9.62 -9.26 -3.79
C TRP A 117 -9.61 -10.50 -4.67
N ARG A 118 -10.78 -10.90 -5.19
CA ARG A 118 -10.91 -12.06 -6.06
C ARG A 118 -10.81 -11.64 -7.53
N TYR A 119 -9.94 -12.35 -8.26
CA TYR A 119 -9.83 -12.16 -9.72
C TYR A 119 -11.18 -12.43 -10.42
N HIS A 120 -11.46 -11.62 -11.43
CA HIS A 120 -12.60 -11.82 -12.32
C HIS A 120 -12.16 -11.68 -13.78
N PRO A 121 -12.57 -12.58 -14.72
CA PRO A 121 -12.12 -12.54 -16.12
C PRO A 121 -12.44 -11.23 -16.84
N GLU A 122 -13.53 -10.56 -16.46
CA GLU A 122 -13.90 -9.25 -17.04
C GLU A 122 -12.96 -8.10 -16.60
N ASN A 123 -12.00 -8.32 -15.69
CA ASN A 123 -10.99 -7.32 -15.35
C ASN A 123 -10.16 -6.89 -16.58
N ASP A 124 -9.99 -7.80 -17.56
CA ASP A 124 -9.25 -7.53 -18.79
C ASP A 124 -10.10 -6.88 -19.90
N SER A 125 -11.39 -6.63 -19.64
CA SER A 125 -12.27 -6.00 -20.61
C SER A 125 -11.96 -4.50 -20.80
N PRO A 126 -12.17 -3.95 -22.03
CA PRO A 126 -12.09 -2.51 -22.25
C PRO A 126 -13.05 -1.69 -21.39
N GLU A 127 -14.19 -2.29 -20.99
CA GLU A 127 -15.18 -1.70 -20.10
C GLU A 127 -14.62 -1.52 -18.68
N ALA A 128 -13.92 -2.53 -18.15
CA ALA A 128 -13.28 -2.45 -16.84
C ALA A 128 -12.25 -1.33 -16.79
N TRP A 129 -11.44 -1.21 -17.85
CA TRP A 129 -10.44 -0.14 -17.96
C TRP A 129 -11.09 1.24 -18.03
N ARG A 130 -12.16 1.42 -18.85
CA ARG A 130 -12.89 2.69 -18.91
C ARG A 130 -13.52 3.06 -17.57
N ASP A 131 -14.10 2.09 -16.87
CA ASP A 131 -14.66 2.32 -15.53
C ASP A 131 -13.58 2.71 -14.51
N LEU A 132 -12.38 2.12 -14.62
CA LEU A 132 -11.24 2.50 -13.79
C LEU A 132 -10.84 3.96 -14.05
N LEU A 133 -10.68 4.35 -15.31
CA LEU A 133 -10.30 5.73 -15.65
C LEU A 133 -11.31 6.74 -15.10
N VAL A 134 -12.61 6.47 -15.28
CA VAL A 134 -13.68 7.34 -14.75
C VAL A 134 -13.63 7.44 -13.22
N SER A 135 -13.38 6.33 -12.52
CA SER A 135 -13.27 6.35 -11.06
C SER A 135 -11.98 7.03 -10.60
N MET A 136 -10.85 6.77 -11.28
CA MET A 136 -9.56 7.33 -10.92
C MET A 136 -9.50 8.84 -11.17
N GLU A 137 -10.06 9.34 -12.27
CA GLU A 137 -10.18 10.78 -12.52
C GLU A 137 -10.97 11.51 -11.41
N GLN A 138 -12.03 10.88 -10.89
CA GLN A 138 -12.80 11.45 -9.78
C GLN A 138 -11.99 11.39 -8.49
N ALA A 139 -11.29 10.28 -8.22
CA ALA A 139 -10.43 10.14 -7.05
C ALA A 139 -9.30 11.18 -7.05
N VAL A 140 -8.67 11.40 -8.21
CA VAL A 140 -7.60 12.40 -8.37
C VAL A 140 -8.11 13.82 -8.13
N ARG A 141 -9.32 14.17 -8.58
CA ARG A 141 -9.94 15.47 -8.24
C ARG A 141 -10.09 15.67 -6.73
N VAL A 142 -10.53 14.62 -6.01
CA VAL A 142 -10.57 14.66 -4.54
C VAL A 142 -9.16 14.87 -3.97
N ALA A 143 -8.15 14.20 -4.51
CA ALA A 143 -6.78 14.35 -4.05
C ALA A 143 -6.21 15.75 -4.29
N GLU A 144 -6.53 16.36 -5.41
CA GLU A 144 -6.14 17.74 -5.75
C GLU A 144 -6.83 18.74 -4.84
N GLU A 145 -8.13 18.57 -4.57
CA GLU A 145 -8.92 19.44 -3.67
C GLU A 145 -8.39 19.44 -2.24
N HIS A 146 -7.98 18.29 -1.74
CA HIS A 146 -7.49 18.11 -0.35
C HIS A 146 -5.96 18.07 -0.23
N GLU A 147 -5.23 18.30 -1.31
CA GLU A 147 -3.76 18.30 -1.38
C GLU A 147 -3.11 16.99 -0.89
N VAL A 148 -3.79 15.85 -1.06
CA VAL A 148 -3.28 14.51 -0.71
C VAL A 148 -2.70 13.78 -1.92
N THR A 149 -1.93 12.75 -1.68
CA THR A 149 -1.40 11.80 -2.67
C THR A 149 -2.17 10.49 -2.59
N LEU A 150 -2.65 10.01 -3.72
CA LEU A 150 -3.22 8.68 -3.85
C LEU A 150 -2.15 7.72 -4.33
N ALA A 151 -1.90 6.65 -3.59
CA ALA A 151 -0.95 5.63 -3.97
C ALA A 151 -1.68 4.30 -4.21
N PHE A 152 -1.83 3.91 -5.48
CA PHE A 152 -2.46 2.64 -5.81
C PHE A 152 -1.45 1.50 -5.78
N GLU A 153 -1.89 0.34 -5.34
CA GLU A 153 -1.12 -0.90 -5.34
C GLU A 153 -1.50 -1.74 -6.57
N PRO A 154 -0.57 -2.04 -7.48
CA PRO A 154 -0.77 -3.06 -8.51
C PRO A 154 -0.94 -4.43 -7.84
N GLU A 155 -1.95 -5.19 -8.28
CA GLU A 155 -2.24 -6.51 -7.70
C GLU A 155 -2.81 -7.45 -8.75
N VAL A 156 -2.27 -8.66 -8.86
CA VAL A 156 -2.59 -9.64 -9.91
C VAL A 156 -4.07 -10.02 -10.01
N ASN A 157 -4.85 -9.78 -8.97
CA ASN A 157 -6.29 -10.03 -8.97
C ASN A 157 -7.12 -8.79 -9.33
N ASN A 158 -6.51 -7.64 -9.49
CA ASN A 158 -7.16 -6.38 -9.82
C ASN A 158 -7.09 -6.07 -11.32
N VAL A 159 -7.77 -5.02 -11.76
CA VAL A 159 -7.73 -4.54 -13.16
C VAL A 159 -6.34 -4.02 -13.53
N VAL A 160 -5.60 -3.43 -12.59
CA VAL A 160 -4.18 -3.09 -12.73
C VAL A 160 -3.37 -4.20 -12.06
N ASP A 161 -3.01 -5.21 -12.83
CA ASP A 161 -2.38 -6.45 -12.39
C ASP A 161 -0.88 -6.55 -12.71
N SER A 162 -0.30 -5.50 -13.29
CA SER A 162 1.08 -5.49 -13.74
C SER A 162 1.70 -4.08 -13.74
N ALA A 163 3.02 -4.01 -13.85
CA ALA A 163 3.75 -2.76 -13.95
C ALA A 163 3.40 -1.99 -15.24
N GLU A 164 3.18 -2.69 -16.36
CA GLU A 164 2.79 -2.10 -17.63
C GLU A 164 1.41 -1.44 -17.55
N LYS A 165 0.41 -2.12 -16.96
CA LYS A 165 -0.91 -1.52 -16.74
C LYS A 165 -0.84 -0.35 -15.74
N SER A 166 0.06 -0.42 -14.76
CA SER A 166 0.31 0.70 -13.83
C SER A 166 0.87 1.91 -14.55
N ARG A 167 1.91 1.74 -15.37
CA ARG A 167 2.49 2.81 -16.19
C ARG A 167 1.44 3.42 -17.12
N ARG A 168 0.65 2.56 -17.79
CA ARG A 168 -0.45 3.00 -18.64
C ARG A 168 -1.47 3.85 -17.87
N LEU A 169 -1.85 3.46 -16.66
CA LEU A 169 -2.78 4.23 -15.83
C LEU A 169 -2.22 5.60 -15.48
N LEU A 170 -0.95 5.67 -15.06
CA LEU A 170 -0.27 6.93 -14.76
C LEU A 170 -0.19 7.83 -16.00
N ASP A 171 0.12 7.27 -17.17
CA ASP A 171 0.23 8.01 -18.43
C ASP A 171 -1.13 8.53 -18.96
N GLU A 172 -2.22 7.81 -18.70
CA GLU A 172 -3.57 8.25 -19.10
C GLU A 172 -4.13 9.29 -18.13
N ILE A 173 -3.93 9.14 -16.81
CA ILE A 173 -4.45 10.07 -15.78
C ILE A 173 -3.62 11.36 -15.69
N ARG A 174 -2.30 11.29 -15.80
CA ARG A 174 -1.36 12.43 -15.82
C ARG A 174 -1.47 13.39 -14.64
N SER A 175 -1.69 12.89 -13.44
CA SER A 175 -1.71 13.72 -12.24
C SER A 175 -0.51 13.42 -11.34
N SER A 176 0.12 14.47 -10.83
CA SER A 176 1.20 14.36 -9.83
C SER A 176 0.70 13.80 -8.48
N ARG A 177 -0.61 13.80 -8.26
CA ARG A 177 -1.25 13.27 -7.05
C ARG A 177 -1.48 11.77 -7.12
N LEU A 178 -1.26 11.13 -8.28
CA LEU A 178 -1.38 9.67 -8.42
C LEU A 178 0.01 9.04 -8.41
N LYS A 179 0.25 8.14 -7.46
CA LYS A 179 1.51 7.48 -7.18
C LYS A 179 1.31 5.98 -6.94
N VAL A 180 2.38 5.25 -6.67
CA VAL A 180 2.40 3.79 -6.58
C VAL A 180 2.81 3.32 -5.19
N VAL A 181 2.11 2.29 -4.69
CA VAL A 181 2.59 1.39 -3.65
C VAL A 181 3.25 0.21 -4.35
N MET A 182 4.55 0.02 -4.16
CA MET A 182 5.26 -1.13 -4.71
C MET A 182 5.21 -2.30 -3.74
N ASP A 183 4.57 -3.38 -4.14
CA ASP A 183 4.60 -4.66 -3.42
C ASP A 183 5.14 -5.76 -4.33
N ALA A 184 6.36 -6.20 -4.05
CA ALA A 184 7.04 -7.21 -4.86
C ALA A 184 6.31 -8.56 -4.90
N ALA A 185 5.47 -8.87 -3.90
CA ALA A 185 4.71 -10.13 -3.86
C ALA A 185 3.40 -10.08 -4.67
N ASN A 186 2.99 -8.91 -5.15
CA ASN A 186 1.68 -8.70 -5.79
C ASN A 186 1.75 -8.44 -7.30
N ILE A 187 2.95 -8.38 -7.90
CA ILE A 187 3.12 -7.96 -9.31
C ILE A 187 3.35 -9.11 -10.30
N PHE A 188 3.31 -10.35 -9.84
CA PHE A 188 3.44 -11.54 -10.68
C PHE A 188 2.55 -12.67 -10.18
N ARG A 189 2.11 -13.53 -11.11
CA ARG A 189 1.31 -14.73 -10.83
C ARG A 189 2.20 -15.90 -10.44
N GLU A 190 1.65 -16.94 -9.81
CA GLU A 190 2.39 -18.17 -9.46
C GLU A 190 3.19 -18.75 -10.66
N SER A 191 2.58 -18.78 -11.84
CA SER A 191 3.24 -19.27 -13.06
C SER A 191 4.43 -18.41 -13.52
N GLU A 192 4.56 -17.19 -13.03
CA GLU A 192 5.59 -16.20 -13.37
C GLU A 192 6.74 -16.15 -12.36
N LEU A 193 6.59 -16.83 -11.21
CA LEU A 193 7.63 -16.90 -10.16
C LEU A 193 9.04 -17.22 -10.66
N PRO A 194 9.25 -18.12 -11.65
CA PRO A 194 10.59 -18.36 -12.22
C PRO A 194 11.21 -17.12 -12.88
N ARG A 195 10.42 -16.09 -13.17
CA ARG A 195 10.85 -14.82 -13.78
C ARG A 195 10.62 -13.63 -12.86
N ALA A 196 10.42 -13.87 -11.57
CA ALA A 196 10.09 -12.82 -10.60
C ALA A 196 11.11 -11.67 -10.61
N ASP A 197 12.39 -11.98 -10.70
CA ASP A 197 13.47 -11.00 -10.76
C ASP A 197 13.39 -10.09 -11.99
N GLU A 198 13.12 -10.67 -13.17
CA GLU A 198 12.96 -9.90 -14.42
C GLU A 198 11.74 -8.98 -14.36
N ILE A 199 10.62 -9.51 -13.82
CA ILE A 199 9.37 -8.75 -13.66
C ILE A 199 9.57 -7.61 -12.65
N LEU A 200 10.27 -7.88 -11.57
CA LEU A 200 10.59 -6.90 -10.54
C LEU A 200 11.45 -5.76 -11.11
N ASP A 201 12.55 -6.09 -11.81
CA ASP A 201 13.41 -5.07 -12.43
C ASP A 201 12.63 -4.21 -13.43
N LYS A 202 11.79 -4.85 -14.25
CA LYS A 202 10.93 -4.13 -15.20
C LYS A 202 9.93 -3.22 -14.49
N ALA A 203 9.39 -3.64 -13.35
CA ALA A 203 8.49 -2.82 -12.55
C ALA A 203 9.21 -1.55 -12.03
N PHE A 204 10.45 -1.68 -11.57
CA PHE A 204 11.24 -0.53 -11.15
C PHE A 204 11.64 0.39 -12.30
N GLU A 205 11.97 -0.16 -13.48
CA GLU A 205 12.22 0.63 -14.68
C GLU A 205 11.00 1.50 -15.06
N LEU A 206 9.79 0.94 -14.96
CA LEU A 206 8.56 1.60 -15.38
C LEU A 206 7.99 2.55 -14.32
N LEU A 207 8.14 2.25 -13.03
CA LEU A 207 7.38 2.88 -11.96
C LEU A 207 8.25 3.57 -10.92
N GLY A 208 9.58 3.41 -10.95
CA GLY A 208 10.49 3.80 -9.87
C GLY A 208 10.30 5.24 -9.37
N GLU A 209 10.11 6.20 -10.28
CA GLU A 209 9.90 7.63 -9.96
C GLU A 209 8.55 7.92 -9.30
N ASP A 210 7.61 6.98 -9.39
CA ASP A 210 6.26 7.12 -8.86
C ASP A 210 6.02 6.35 -7.56
N ILE A 211 7.01 5.57 -7.08
CA ILE A 211 6.90 4.80 -5.83
C ILE A 211 7.00 5.74 -4.63
N VAL A 212 5.96 5.77 -3.79
CA VAL A 212 5.93 6.56 -2.54
C VAL A 212 5.84 5.69 -1.27
N ILE A 213 5.42 4.45 -1.41
CA ILE A 213 5.40 3.42 -0.36
C ILE A 213 5.89 2.11 -0.96
N ALA A 214 6.66 1.35 -0.20
CA ALA A 214 7.00 -0.03 -0.50
C ALA A 214 6.35 -0.95 0.53
N HIS A 215 5.78 -2.08 0.09
CA HIS A 215 5.30 -3.13 0.98
C HIS A 215 6.34 -4.25 1.12
N ALA A 216 6.38 -4.86 2.27
CA ALA A 216 7.24 -5.98 2.58
C ALA A 216 6.38 -7.21 2.92
N LYS A 217 6.02 -7.96 1.89
CA LYS A 217 5.46 -9.32 1.92
C LYS A 217 6.45 -10.27 1.26
N ASP A 218 6.16 -11.54 1.32
CA ASP A 218 6.94 -12.57 0.64
C ASP A 218 5.98 -13.59 -0.01
N VAL A 219 6.51 -14.41 -0.89
CA VAL A 219 5.72 -15.42 -1.61
C VAL A 219 6.53 -16.70 -1.73
N LYS A 220 5.88 -17.85 -1.49
CA LYS A 220 6.47 -19.17 -1.72
C LYS A 220 6.37 -19.57 -3.19
N SER A 221 7.14 -20.57 -3.59
CA SER A 221 7.04 -21.21 -4.91
C SER A 221 5.64 -21.72 -5.27
N THR A 222 4.77 -21.89 -4.27
CA THR A 222 3.36 -22.28 -4.42
C THR A 222 2.43 -21.12 -4.70
N GLY A 223 2.91 -19.88 -4.80
CA GLY A 223 2.08 -18.68 -4.90
C GLY A 223 1.46 -18.22 -3.57
N GLU A 224 1.70 -18.94 -2.47
CA GLU A 224 1.20 -18.55 -1.15
C GLU A 224 1.92 -17.29 -0.66
N VAL A 225 1.16 -16.24 -0.36
CA VAL A 225 1.68 -15.02 0.27
C VAL A 225 1.99 -15.29 1.74
N VAL A 226 3.18 -14.90 2.17
CA VAL A 226 3.69 -15.12 3.53
C VAL A 226 4.40 -13.87 4.06
N ALA A 227 4.73 -13.89 5.35
CA ALA A 227 5.48 -12.80 5.98
C ALA A 227 6.88 -12.60 5.35
N ALA A 228 7.35 -11.37 5.31
CA ALA A 228 8.68 -11.02 4.82
C ALA A 228 9.79 -11.88 5.45
N GLY A 229 10.64 -12.49 4.61
CA GLY A 229 11.69 -13.43 4.98
C GLY A 229 11.21 -14.88 5.20
N ARG A 230 10.01 -15.23 4.71
CA ARG A 230 9.42 -16.58 4.80
C ARG A 230 9.20 -17.22 3.43
N GLY A 231 9.40 -16.50 2.36
CA GLY A 231 9.22 -16.92 0.99
C GLY A 231 10.55 -16.94 0.21
N GLU A 232 10.44 -16.73 -1.09
CA GLU A 232 11.52 -16.87 -2.07
C GLU A 232 11.88 -15.56 -2.78
N LEU A 233 11.26 -14.42 -2.41
CA LEU A 233 11.61 -13.14 -3.00
C LEU A 233 13.06 -12.75 -2.69
N ASP A 234 13.79 -12.32 -3.71
CA ASP A 234 15.12 -11.73 -3.53
C ASP A 234 15.02 -10.32 -2.93
N TYR A 235 15.05 -10.27 -1.61
CA TYR A 235 14.99 -9.01 -0.85
C TYR A 235 16.22 -8.14 -1.03
N ASP A 236 17.38 -8.71 -1.35
CA ASP A 236 18.58 -7.90 -1.62
C ASP A 236 18.36 -7.14 -2.93
N ARG A 237 17.91 -7.81 -3.99
CA ARG A 237 17.53 -7.19 -5.27
C ARG A 237 16.38 -6.17 -5.11
N TYR A 238 15.33 -6.52 -4.36
CA TYR A 238 14.22 -5.60 -4.12
C TYR A 238 14.66 -4.29 -3.48
N LEU A 239 15.49 -4.37 -2.44
CA LEU A 239 16.00 -3.19 -1.74
C LEU A 239 17.08 -2.43 -2.55
N GLU A 240 17.85 -3.11 -3.39
CA GLU A 240 18.76 -2.47 -4.35
C GLU A 240 17.98 -1.67 -5.39
N ASN A 241 16.91 -2.25 -5.96
CA ASN A 241 16.05 -1.56 -6.91
C ASN A 241 15.39 -0.33 -6.29
N LEU A 242 14.84 -0.42 -5.06
CA LEU A 242 14.31 0.74 -4.33
C LEU A 242 15.35 1.86 -4.17
N ARG A 243 16.60 1.51 -3.86
CA ARG A 243 17.69 2.51 -3.77
C ARG A 243 18.07 3.07 -5.14
N GLY A 244 18.14 2.21 -6.14
CA GLY A 244 18.49 2.59 -7.50
C GLY A 244 17.59 3.68 -8.07
N VAL A 245 16.31 3.69 -7.66
CA VAL A 245 15.34 4.74 -8.02
C VAL A 245 15.27 5.90 -7.01
N GLY A 246 16.17 5.94 -6.02
CA GLY A 246 16.22 7.01 -5.02
C GLY A 246 15.08 6.97 -3.99
N PHE A 247 14.44 5.82 -3.78
CA PHE A 247 13.36 5.69 -2.80
C PHE A 247 13.89 5.77 -1.35
N GLU A 248 13.42 6.74 -0.58
CA GLU A 248 13.74 6.92 0.84
C GLU A 248 12.53 6.72 1.76
N GLY A 249 11.40 6.36 1.18
CA GLY A 249 10.11 6.22 1.86
C GLY A 249 10.03 5.04 2.85
N PRO A 250 8.82 4.80 3.37
CA PRO A 250 8.54 3.70 4.29
C PRO A 250 8.46 2.35 3.57
N VAL A 251 9.04 1.32 4.18
CA VAL A 251 8.88 -0.09 3.78
C VAL A 251 7.98 -0.76 4.82
N ILE A 252 6.73 -1.01 4.43
CA ILE A 252 5.64 -1.40 5.33
C ILE A 252 5.48 -2.93 5.34
N LEU A 253 5.72 -3.54 6.49
CA LEU A 253 5.38 -4.95 6.72
C LEU A 253 3.86 -5.15 6.62
N HIS A 254 3.47 -6.10 5.77
CA HIS A 254 2.07 -6.40 5.45
C HIS A 254 1.86 -7.91 5.25
N GLY A 255 0.61 -8.40 5.33
CA GLY A 255 0.29 -9.80 5.04
C GLY A 255 0.87 -10.81 6.04
N LEU A 256 1.02 -10.43 7.32
CA LEU A 256 1.59 -11.28 8.36
C LEU A 256 0.73 -11.29 9.62
N GLY A 257 0.83 -12.37 10.39
CA GLY A 257 0.27 -12.46 11.73
C GLY A 257 1.17 -11.79 12.78
N GLU A 258 0.59 -11.38 13.92
CA GLU A 258 1.33 -10.73 15.00
C GLU A 258 2.54 -11.56 15.49
N SER A 259 2.41 -12.87 15.57
CA SER A 259 3.48 -13.79 16.00
C SER A 259 4.71 -13.78 15.08
N GLU A 260 4.59 -13.25 13.85
CA GLU A 260 5.65 -13.20 12.86
C GLU A 260 6.37 -11.85 12.83
N VAL A 261 5.78 -10.81 13.47
CA VAL A 261 6.26 -9.42 13.39
C VAL A 261 7.72 -9.29 13.82
N GLU A 262 8.09 -9.83 14.98
CA GLU A 262 9.46 -9.70 15.50
C GLU A 262 10.50 -10.22 14.51
N ARG A 263 10.25 -11.40 13.94
CA ARG A 263 11.13 -12.04 12.97
C ARG A 263 11.22 -11.24 11.66
N SER A 264 10.09 -10.78 11.12
CA SER A 264 10.05 -10.03 9.87
C SER A 264 10.69 -8.64 10.02
N VAL A 265 10.51 -7.98 11.17
CA VAL A 265 11.22 -6.72 11.50
C VAL A 265 12.72 -6.93 11.55
N ALA A 266 13.18 -7.99 12.25
CA ALA A 266 14.62 -8.30 12.34
C ALA A 266 15.21 -8.60 10.96
N PHE A 267 14.51 -9.41 10.14
CA PHE A 267 14.89 -9.72 8.77
C PHE A 267 15.04 -8.44 7.92
N LEU A 268 14.01 -7.62 7.88
CA LEU A 268 14.01 -6.41 7.04
C LEU A 268 15.09 -5.41 7.47
N ARG A 269 15.30 -5.23 8.78
CA ARG A 269 16.38 -4.37 9.29
C ARG A 269 17.77 -4.89 8.89
N ALA A 270 18.01 -6.19 9.00
CA ALA A 270 19.28 -6.78 8.59
C ALA A 270 19.54 -6.54 7.09
N LYS A 271 18.54 -6.72 6.24
CA LYS A 271 18.63 -6.45 4.81
C LYS A 271 18.90 -4.97 4.50
N LEU A 272 18.22 -4.06 5.20
CA LEU A 272 18.43 -2.60 5.03
C LEU A 272 19.84 -2.15 5.44
N VAL A 273 20.44 -2.75 6.49
CA VAL A 273 21.82 -2.43 6.94
C VAL A 273 22.85 -2.98 5.96
N ASN A 274 22.73 -4.25 5.54
CA ASN A 274 23.67 -4.87 4.62
C ASN A 274 23.76 -4.13 3.29
N ALA A 275 22.63 -3.74 2.78
CA ALA A 275 22.55 -3.00 1.54
C ALA A 275 23.12 -1.55 1.65
N ALA A 276 23.21 -0.94 2.85
CA ALA A 276 23.91 0.33 3.07
C ALA A 276 25.45 0.17 3.14
N CYS A 277 25.91 -1.03 3.56
CA CYS A 277 27.35 -1.32 3.64
C CYS A 277 28.00 -1.66 2.29
N SER A 278 27.23 -2.14 1.30
CA SER A 278 27.75 -2.46 -0.03
C SER A 278 28.16 -1.20 -0.82
N GLU A 279 27.52 -0.06 -0.61
CA GLU A 279 27.91 1.20 -1.26
C GLU A 279 29.28 1.73 -0.82
N HIS A 280 29.74 1.43 0.40
CA HIS A 280 31.06 1.89 0.91
C HIS A 280 32.22 1.03 0.41
N ARG A 281 31.98 -0.11 -0.23
CA ARG A 281 33.02 -1.01 -0.78
C ARG A 281 33.24 -0.83 -2.29
N GLY A 282 32.42 -0.04 -2.95
CA GLY A 282 32.47 0.20 -4.40
C GLY A 282 33.00 1.57 -4.83
N ARG A 283 33.50 2.37 -3.88
CA ARG A 283 34.15 3.67 -4.15
C ARG A 283 35.64 3.62 -3.88
#